data_c6afc074f0f08ee1236feca8d70561c3
#
_entry.id   c6afc074f0f08ee1236feca8d70561c3
#
_cell.length_a   1.000
_cell.length_b   1.000
_cell.length_c   1.000
_cell.angle_alpha   90.00
_cell.angle_beta   90.00
_cell.angle_gamma   90.00
#
_symmetry.space_group_name_H-M   'P 1'
#
loop_
_entity.id
_entity.type
_entity.pdbx_description
1 polymer ?
#
loop_
_entity_poly.entity_id
_entity_poly.type
_entity_poly.pdbx_seq_one_letter_code
_entity_poly.pdbx_strand_id
1 'polypeptide(L)'
;GPRGSSGEPGKGCLLTYDMIATIDAEWLNRSAPKLFDQAAAQAGQEFHRGLESFIGMLDEVGVPNLEKRELFRCVFDGRYKLVRYFGLGHYNLPATVEQLAAENDIALYDLLLDPEEMDNLANPSHPKYSEELLSTMNQKLNALIEAEIGEDQALFTPPE
;
A
#
# COMPACT_ATOMS: atom_id res chain seq x y z
N GLY A 1 -21.77 7.83 -5.46
CA GLY A 1 -21.90 6.83 -4.41
C GLY A 1 -21.31 5.51 -4.84
N PRO A 2 -20.63 4.73 -3.96
CA PRO A 2 -20.03 3.47 -4.34
C PRO A 2 -21.11 2.47 -4.72
N ARG A 3 -21.00 1.85 -5.88
CA ARG A 3 -21.82 0.69 -6.23
C ARG A 3 -21.25 -0.50 -5.48
N GLY A 4 -21.87 -0.87 -4.35
CA GLY A 4 -21.62 -2.14 -3.73
C GLY A 4 -22.06 -3.25 -4.67
N SER A 5 -21.13 -4.01 -5.25
CA SER A 5 -21.46 -5.28 -5.87
C SER A 5 -21.87 -6.22 -4.75
N SER A 6 -23.08 -6.78 -4.84
CA SER A 6 -23.54 -7.87 -3.99
C SER A 6 -22.70 -9.10 -4.32
N GLY A 7 -21.53 -9.22 -3.66
CA GLY A 7 -20.64 -10.36 -3.86
C GLY A 7 -21.31 -11.65 -3.43
N GLU A 8 -21.20 -12.68 -4.22
CA GLU A 8 -21.57 -14.05 -3.82
C GLU A 8 -20.77 -14.44 -2.57
N PRO A 9 -21.36 -15.19 -1.62
CA PRO A 9 -20.66 -15.65 -0.44
C PRO A 9 -19.38 -16.41 -0.82
N GLY A 10 -18.20 -15.91 -0.42
CA GLY A 10 -16.91 -16.56 -0.63
C GLY A 10 -15.94 -15.90 -1.61
N LYS A 11 -16.35 -14.87 -2.36
CA LYS A 11 -15.43 -14.19 -3.31
C LYS A 11 -14.60 -13.07 -2.69
N GLY A 12 -15.07 -12.43 -1.64
CA GLY A 12 -14.36 -11.28 -1.03
C GLY A 12 -14.62 -9.96 -1.76
N CYS A 13 -14.04 -8.89 -1.22
CA CYS A 13 -14.11 -7.53 -1.78
C CYS A 13 -12.71 -7.09 -2.20
N LEU A 14 -12.57 -6.60 -3.44
CA LEU A 14 -11.35 -5.99 -3.93
C LEU A 14 -11.34 -4.49 -3.57
N LEU A 15 -10.24 -4.03 -2.99
CA LEU A 15 -9.95 -2.62 -2.81
C LEU A 15 -8.63 -2.29 -3.52
N THR A 16 -8.68 -1.29 -4.39
CA THR A 16 -7.50 -0.75 -5.07
C THR A 16 -7.24 0.67 -4.60
N TYR A 17 -5.99 1.02 -4.45
CA TYR A 17 -5.56 2.36 -4.10
C TYR A 17 -4.34 2.74 -4.92
N ASP A 18 -4.49 3.78 -5.70
CA ASP A 18 -3.51 4.24 -6.66
C ASP A 18 -3.22 5.74 -6.43
N MET A 19 -2.95 6.11 -5.19
CA MET A 19 -2.51 7.48 -4.85
C MET A 19 -1.05 7.47 -4.41
N ILE A 20 -0.27 8.37 -4.97
CA ILE A 20 1.14 8.65 -4.62
C ILE A 20 1.21 9.30 -3.22
N ALA A 21 0.76 8.62 -2.20
CA ALA A 21 0.69 9.21 -0.87
C ALA A 21 0.90 8.25 0.30
N THR A 22 1.31 7.02 0.07
CA THR A 22 1.83 6.18 1.15
C THR A 22 3.29 6.51 1.35
N ILE A 23 3.51 7.58 2.10
CA ILE A 23 4.84 8.09 2.42
C ILE A 23 5.57 7.04 3.26
N ASP A 24 6.81 6.72 2.90
CA ASP A 24 7.75 5.97 3.73
C ASP A 24 7.70 6.48 5.18
N ALA A 25 7.23 5.63 6.10
CA ALA A 25 7.01 6.01 7.49
C ALA A 25 8.33 6.42 8.19
N GLU A 26 9.45 5.81 7.81
CA GLU A 26 10.77 6.18 8.33
C GLU A 26 11.18 7.56 7.81
N TRP A 27 10.98 7.82 6.53
CA TRP A 27 11.21 9.12 5.94
C TRP A 27 10.30 10.18 6.59
N LEU A 28 9.01 9.87 6.77
CA LEU A 28 8.06 10.76 7.42
C LEU A 28 8.49 11.10 8.84
N ASN A 29 8.90 10.12 9.64
CA ASN A 29 9.38 10.34 11.01
C ASN A 29 10.64 11.21 11.07
N ARG A 30 11.54 11.07 10.09
CA ARG A 30 12.74 11.91 10.00
C ARG A 30 12.44 13.33 9.52
N SER A 31 11.49 13.48 8.61
CA SER A 31 11.16 14.76 7.98
C SER A 31 10.07 15.54 8.72
N ALA A 32 9.17 14.87 9.46
CA ALA A 32 8.05 15.51 10.13
C ALA A 32 8.43 16.72 11.01
N PRO A 33 9.44 16.66 11.88
CA PRO A 33 9.83 17.84 12.68
C PRO A 33 10.18 19.04 11.80
N LYS A 34 10.94 18.83 10.72
CA LYS A 34 11.33 19.90 9.78
C LYS A 34 10.16 20.42 8.97
N LEU A 35 9.24 19.55 8.55
CA LEU A 35 8.01 19.94 7.87
C LEU A 35 7.14 20.83 8.76
N PHE A 36 7.00 20.52 10.05
CA PHE A 36 6.24 21.33 10.99
C PHE A 36 6.91 22.68 11.28
N ASP A 37 8.23 22.70 11.44
CA ASP A 37 8.99 23.94 11.66
C ASP A 37 8.91 24.86 10.44
N GLN A 38 9.01 24.31 9.22
CA GLN A 38 8.88 25.06 7.99
C GLN A 38 7.45 25.58 7.77
N ALA A 39 6.43 24.76 8.04
CA ALA A 39 5.04 25.18 7.95
C ALA A 39 4.73 26.32 8.92
N ALA A 40 5.26 26.27 10.13
CA ALA A 40 5.13 27.34 11.12
C ALA A 40 5.86 28.64 10.68
N ALA A 41 7.06 28.51 10.10
CA ALA A 41 7.83 29.65 9.60
C ALA A 41 7.22 30.29 8.34
N GLN A 42 6.45 29.52 7.58
CA GLN A 42 5.84 29.96 6.30
C GLN A 42 4.38 30.37 6.43
N ALA A 43 3.79 30.32 7.61
CA ALA A 43 2.41 30.76 7.84
C ALA A 43 2.27 32.23 7.37
N GLY A 44 1.66 32.41 6.18
CA GLY A 44 1.47 33.71 5.54
C GLY A 44 2.39 34.06 4.35
N GLN A 45 3.23 33.09 3.87
CA GLN A 45 4.07 33.28 2.69
C GLN A 45 3.48 32.64 1.43
N GLU A 46 3.86 33.17 0.25
CA GLU A 46 3.35 32.68 -1.04
C GLU A 46 3.85 31.27 -1.39
N PHE A 47 3.06 30.53 -2.18
CA PHE A 47 3.26 29.14 -2.58
C PHE A 47 4.66 28.85 -3.18
N HIS A 48 5.26 29.75 -3.93
CA HIS A 48 6.60 29.56 -4.54
C HIS A 48 7.72 29.36 -3.52
N ARG A 49 7.68 30.06 -2.39
CA ARG A 49 8.67 29.89 -1.32
C ARG A 49 8.49 28.56 -0.58
N GLY A 50 7.25 28.06 -0.51
CA GLY A 50 6.95 26.75 0.04
C GLY A 50 7.61 25.61 -0.76
N LEU A 51 7.60 25.70 -2.08
CA LEU A 51 8.21 24.70 -2.96
C LEU A 51 9.75 24.68 -2.84
N GLU A 52 10.41 25.85 -2.86
CA GLU A 52 11.86 25.93 -2.66
C GLU A 52 12.30 25.38 -1.31
N SER A 53 11.54 25.66 -0.26
CA SER A 53 11.79 25.15 1.08
C SER A 53 11.58 23.63 1.15
N PHE A 54 10.57 23.11 0.48
CA PHE A 54 10.33 21.66 0.37
C PHE A 54 11.47 20.96 -0.39
N ILE A 55 11.92 21.51 -1.51
CA ILE A 55 13.07 20.98 -2.26
C ILE A 55 14.33 20.99 -1.38
N GLY A 56 14.62 22.08 -0.69
CA GLY A 56 15.76 22.16 0.24
C GLY A 56 15.68 21.14 1.38
N MET A 57 14.47 20.81 1.85
CA MET A 57 14.29 19.76 2.83
C MET A 57 14.55 18.37 2.25
N LEU A 58 14.14 18.10 1.01
CA LEU A 58 14.42 16.83 0.32
C LEU A 58 15.93 16.62 0.15
N ASP A 59 16.69 17.67 -0.14
CA ASP A 59 18.16 17.63 -0.22
C ASP A 59 18.80 17.28 1.13
N GLU A 60 18.19 17.68 2.23
CA GLU A 60 18.73 17.43 3.58
C GLU A 60 18.32 16.08 4.16
N VAL A 61 17.07 15.65 3.99
CA VAL A 61 16.55 14.40 4.58
C VAL A 61 16.47 13.25 3.58
N GLY A 62 16.74 13.51 2.31
CA GLY A 62 16.59 12.57 1.21
C GLY A 62 15.15 12.45 0.73
N VAL A 63 14.96 11.78 -0.39
CA VAL A 63 13.63 11.46 -0.94
C VAL A 63 13.03 10.23 -0.23
N PRO A 64 11.69 10.13 -0.13
CA PRO A 64 11.05 8.93 0.37
C PRO A 64 11.34 7.72 -0.53
N ASN A 65 11.34 6.52 0.05
CA ASN A 65 11.45 5.31 -0.75
C ASN A 65 10.11 4.99 -1.41
N LEU A 66 10.02 5.21 -2.72
CA LEU A 66 8.84 4.97 -3.55
C LEU A 66 8.82 3.55 -4.18
N GLU A 67 9.73 2.65 -3.75
CA GLU A 67 9.88 1.35 -4.40
C GLU A 67 8.94 0.27 -3.86
N LYS A 68 8.39 0.43 -2.65
CA LYS A 68 7.67 -0.67 -1.99
C LYS A 68 6.24 -0.38 -1.55
N ARG A 69 5.85 0.85 -1.24
CA ARG A 69 4.56 1.16 -0.62
C ARG A 69 3.79 2.31 -1.25
N GLU A 70 3.91 2.51 -2.54
CA GLU A 70 3.20 3.61 -3.22
C GLU A 70 1.77 3.25 -3.59
N LEU A 71 1.58 2.03 -4.00
CA LEU A 71 0.32 1.50 -4.52
C LEU A 71 -0.04 0.23 -3.77
N PHE A 72 -1.31 -0.12 -3.73
CA PHE A 72 -1.69 -1.42 -3.21
C PHE A 72 -2.90 -2.04 -3.90
N ARG A 73 -3.01 -3.34 -3.78
CA ARG A 73 -4.19 -4.16 -4.02
C ARG A 73 -4.53 -4.91 -2.75
N CYS A 74 -5.79 -4.93 -2.40
CA CYS A 74 -6.26 -5.50 -1.15
C CYS A 74 -7.47 -6.40 -1.40
N VAL A 75 -7.53 -7.52 -0.70
CA VAL A 75 -8.72 -8.39 -0.62
C VAL A 75 -9.17 -8.56 0.83
N PHE A 76 -10.47 -8.47 1.04
CA PHE A 76 -11.14 -8.86 2.28
C PHE A 76 -12.14 -9.97 1.98
N ASP A 77 -12.02 -11.12 2.64
CA ASP A 77 -12.85 -12.29 2.38
C ASP A 77 -13.98 -12.53 3.41
N GLY A 78 -14.21 -11.53 4.26
CA GLY A 78 -15.17 -11.61 5.36
C GLY A 78 -14.54 -11.86 6.72
N ARG A 79 -13.28 -12.32 6.75
CA ARG A 79 -12.49 -12.50 7.97
C ARG A 79 -11.07 -11.97 7.83
N TYR A 80 -10.36 -12.42 6.79
CA TYR A 80 -8.98 -12.04 6.56
C TYR A 80 -8.88 -10.90 5.56
N LYS A 81 -7.95 -9.98 5.82
CA LYS A 81 -7.61 -8.87 4.94
C LYS A 81 -6.14 -9.01 4.55
N LEU A 82 -5.89 -9.18 3.26
CA LEU A 82 -4.55 -9.13 2.68
C LEU A 82 -4.37 -7.82 1.93
N VAL A 83 -3.30 -7.11 2.24
CA VAL A 83 -2.84 -5.93 1.50
C VAL A 83 -1.49 -6.25 0.89
N ARG A 84 -1.38 -6.10 -0.42
CA ARG A 84 -0.16 -6.23 -1.19
C ARG A 84 0.24 -4.86 -1.72
N TYR A 85 1.33 -4.32 -1.18
CA TYR A 85 1.90 -3.04 -1.59
C TYR A 85 2.96 -3.25 -2.65
N PHE A 86 3.11 -2.30 -3.56
CA PHE A 86 4.15 -2.29 -4.58
C PHE A 86 4.56 -0.86 -4.91
N GLY A 87 5.75 -0.69 -5.50
CA GLY A 87 6.27 0.62 -5.89
C GLY A 87 5.77 1.07 -7.26
N LEU A 88 6.01 2.32 -7.58
CA LEU A 88 5.75 2.88 -8.90
C LEU A 88 6.53 2.11 -9.97
N GLY A 89 5.84 1.64 -11.01
CA GLY A 89 6.44 0.83 -12.07
C GLY A 89 6.81 -0.61 -11.67
N HIS A 90 6.45 -1.05 -10.44
CA HIS A 90 6.75 -2.38 -9.92
C HIS A 90 5.49 -3.24 -9.74
N TYR A 91 4.44 -2.93 -10.48
CA TYR A 91 3.24 -3.77 -10.46
C TYR A 91 3.56 -5.21 -10.85
N ASN A 92 3.05 -6.15 -10.08
CA ASN A 92 3.29 -7.58 -10.27
C ASN A 92 2.09 -8.42 -9.85
N LEU A 93 2.03 -9.65 -10.35
CA LEU A 93 1.03 -10.66 -10.00
C LEU A 93 1.75 -11.92 -9.48
N PRO A 94 2.28 -11.89 -8.25
CA PRO A 94 3.06 -12.99 -7.70
C PRO A 94 2.21 -14.26 -7.59
N ALA A 95 2.71 -15.37 -8.13
CA ALA A 95 2.03 -16.66 -8.08
C ALA A 95 2.37 -17.45 -6.82
N THR A 96 3.55 -17.24 -6.24
CA THR A 96 4.04 -17.93 -5.05
C THR A 96 4.29 -16.98 -3.89
N VAL A 97 4.37 -17.52 -2.66
CA VAL A 97 4.66 -16.73 -1.46
C VAL A 97 6.08 -16.16 -1.49
N GLU A 98 7.03 -16.89 -2.10
CA GLU A 98 8.41 -16.40 -2.26
C GLU A 98 8.47 -15.19 -3.17
N GLN A 99 7.77 -15.20 -4.31
CA GLN A 99 7.66 -14.04 -5.19
C GLN A 99 6.97 -12.87 -4.49
N LEU A 100 5.85 -13.17 -3.81
CA LEU A 100 5.11 -12.18 -3.05
C LEU A 100 5.99 -11.46 -2.02
N ALA A 101 6.80 -12.21 -1.27
CA ALA A 101 7.68 -11.65 -0.25
C ALA A 101 8.91 -10.92 -0.82
N ALA A 102 9.40 -11.34 -2.00
CA ALA A 102 10.56 -10.72 -2.64
C ALA A 102 10.21 -9.37 -3.29
N GLU A 103 9.03 -9.25 -3.88
CA GLU A 103 8.65 -8.13 -4.75
C GLU A 103 7.73 -7.11 -4.05
N ASN A 104 7.07 -7.51 -2.94
CA ASN A 104 6.04 -6.71 -2.30
C ASN A 104 6.29 -6.52 -0.80
N ASP A 105 5.76 -5.44 -0.28
CA ASP A 105 5.46 -5.33 1.15
C ASP A 105 4.06 -5.89 1.40
N ILE A 106 3.87 -6.59 2.53
CA ILE A 106 2.66 -7.38 2.76
C ILE A 106 2.10 -7.10 4.15
N ALA A 107 0.78 -6.93 4.23
CA ALA A 107 0.07 -6.95 5.50
C ALA A 107 -1.09 -7.93 5.42
N LEU A 108 -1.22 -8.81 6.42
CA LEU A 108 -2.28 -9.79 6.56
C LEU A 108 -2.87 -9.71 7.97
N TYR A 109 -4.17 -9.52 8.06
CA TYR A 109 -4.88 -9.35 9.34
C TYR A 109 -6.07 -10.29 9.46
N ASP A 110 -6.33 -10.79 10.67
CA ASP A 110 -7.56 -11.50 11.04
C ASP A 110 -8.53 -10.50 11.70
N LEU A 111 -9.39 -9.86 10.92
CA LEU A 111 -10.27 -8.80 11.43
C LEU A 111 -11.34 -9.29 12.42
N LEU A 112 -11.51 -10.60 12.56
CA LEU A 112 -12.37 -11.16 13.61
C LEU A 112 -11.70 -11.10 15.00
N LEU A 113 -10.38 -11.29 15.05
CA LEU A 113 -9.60 -11.32 16.29
C LEU A 113 -8.84 -10.01 16.54
N ASP A 114 -8.52 -9.28 15.47
CA ASP A 114 -7.74 -8.04 15.47
C ASP A 114 -8.41 -6.99 14.55
N PRO A 115 -9.56 -6.43 14.98
CA PRO A 115 -10.26 -5.42 14.18
C PRO A 115 -9.51 -4.09 14.05
N GLU A 116 -8.51 -3.84 14.89
CA GLU A 116 -7.67 -2.64 14.86
C GLU A 116 -6.44 -2.78 13.94
N GLU A 117 -6.24 -3.96 13.32
CA GLU A 117 -5.15 -4.22 12.37
C GLU A 117 -3.74 -4.00 12.98
N MET A 118 -3.55 -4.38 14.24
CA MET A 118 -2.30 -4.18 14.97
C MET A 118 -1.32 -5.34 14.82
N ASP A 119 -1.78 -6.52 14.41
CA ASP A 119 -1.06 -7.77 14.44
C ASP A 119 -0.89 -8.35 13.02
N ASN A 120 0.21 -7.97 12.36
CA ASN A 120 0.48 -8.40 10.97
C ASN A 120 0.91 -9.87 10.88
N LEU A 121 -0.01 -10.74 10.49
CA LEU A 121 0.21 -12.18 10.32
C LEU A 121 1.11 -12.54 9.12
N ALA A 122 1.44 -11.60 8.23
CA ALA A 122 2.37 -11.85 7.12
C ALA A 122 3.85 -11.85 7.55
N ASN A 123 4.15 -11.46 8.79
CA ASN A 123 5.50 -11.50 9.32
C ASN A 123 5.93 -12.96 9.59
N PRO A 124 6.98 -13.49 8.94
CA PRO A 124 7.43 -14.88 9.16
C PRO A 124 7.83 -15.20 10.61
N SER A 125 8.18 -14.19 11.41
CA SER A 125 8.48 -14.35 12.83
C SER A 125 7.23 -14.36 13.73
N HIS A 126 6.06 -14.13 13.18
CA HIS A 126 4.83 -14.09 13.94
C HIS A 126 4.39 -15.50 14.36
N PRO A 127 3.97 -15.75 15.63
CA PRO A 127 3.59 -17.09 16.10
C PRO A 127 2.44 -17.74 15.34
N LYS A 128 1.57 -16.94 14.71
CA LYS A 128 0.43 -17.38 13.90
C LYS A 128 0.69 -17.25 12.38
N TYR A 129 1.95 -17.04 11.97
CA TYR A 129 2.29 -17.02 10.56
C TYR A 129 1.87 -18.34 9.89
N SER A 130 1.23 -18.23 8.75
CA SER A 130 0.82 -19.37 7.92
C SER A 130 1.05 -19.04 6.46
N GLU A 131 2.01 -19.73 5.85
CA GLU A 131 2.29 -19.64 4.42
C GLU A 131 1.08 -20.09 3.57
N GLU A 132 0.36 -21.12 4.03
CA GLU A 132 -0.87 -21.60 3.37
C GLU A 132 -1.97 -20.52 3.35
N LEU A 133 -2.18 -19.82 4.49
CA LEU A 133 -3.14 -18.72 4.55
C LEU A 133 -2.73 -17.57 3.64
N LEU A 134 -1.45 -17.19 3.68
CA LEU A 134 -0.92 -16.13 2.85
C LEU A 134 -1.04 -16.46 1.36
N SER A 135 -0.70 -17.69 0.96
CA SER A 135 -0.88 -18.20 -0.40
C SER A 135 -2.34 -18.15 -0.84
N THR A 136 -3.25 -18.64 0.02
CA THR A 136 -4.70 -18.66 -0.26
C THR A 136 -5.24 -17.25 -0.48
N MET A 137 -4.88 -16.30 0.38
CA MET A 137 -5.33 -14.92 0.26
C MET A 137 -4.74 -14.21 -0.97
N ASN A 138 -3.47 -14.50 -1.31
CA ASN A 138 -2.86 -13.97 -2.52
C ASN A 138 -3.53 -14.51 -3.80
N GLN A 139 -3.86 -15.79 -3.84
CA GLN A 139 -4.62 -16.38 -4.96
C GLN A 139 -6.00 -15.76 -5.11
N LYS A 140 -6.72 -15.53 -3.99
CA LYS A 140 -8.01 -14.82 -4.01
C LYS A 140 -7.86 -13.40 -4.57
N LEU A 141 -6.81 -12.69 -4.15
CA LEU A 141 -6.53 -11.34 -4.65
C LEU A 141 -6.27 -11.34 -6.15
N ASN A 142 -5.41 -12.24 -6.64
CA ASN A 142 -5.11 -12.35 -8.07
C ASN A 142 -6.38 -12.68 -8.89
N ALA A 143 -7.21 -13.62 -8.42
CA ALA A 143 -8.45 -13.98 -9.08
C ALA A 143 -9.47 -12.81 -9.14
N LEU A 144 -9.54 -11.99 -8.09
CA LEU A 144 -10.39 -10.80 -8.08
C LEU A 144 -9.87 -9.70 -9.00
N ILE A 145 -8.55 -9.48 -9.06
CA ILE A 145 -7.94 -8.53 -10.01
C ILE A 145 -8.28 -8.95 -11.44
N GLU A 146 -8.09 -10.23 -11.78
CA GLU A 146 -8.41 -10.74 -13.11
C GLU A 146 -9.90 -10.60 -13.44
N ALA A 147 -10.79 -10.88 -12.48
CA ALA A 147 -12.23 -10.85 -12.70
C ALA A 147 -12.82 -9.44 -12.78
N GLU A 148 -12.32 -8.49 -11.99
CA GLU A 148 -12.93 -7.16 -11.84
C GLU A 148 -12.20 -6.04 -12.59
N ILE A 149 -10.89 -6.17 -12.77
CA ILE A 149 -10.04 -5.19 -13.47
C ILE A 149 -9.62 -5.74 -14.83
N GLY A 150 -9.38 -7.05 -14.95
CA GLY A 150 -8.83 -7.68 -16.12
C GLY A 150 -7.31 -7.50 -16.17
N GLU A 151 -6.80 -6.98 -17.27
CA GLU A 151 -5.38 -6.70 -17.46
C GLU A 151 -4.99 -5.42 -16.69
N ASP A 152 -4.76 -5.57 -15.38
CA ASP A 152 -4.29 -4.49 -14.52
C ASP A 152 -2.78 -4.31 -14.75
N GLN A 153 -2.39 -3.17 -15.26
CA GLN A 153 -0.99 -2.83 -15.52
C GLN A 153 -0.48 -1.77 -14.54
N ALA A 154 -1.35 -1.22 -13.69
CA ALA A 154 -1.06 -0.09 -12.79
C ALA A 154 -0.25 1.03 -13.46
N LEU A 155 -0.52 1.29 -14.74
CA LEU A 155 0.23 2.26 -15.53
C LEU A 155 -0.22 3.68 -15.17
N PHE A 156 0.70 4.45 -14.61
CA PHE A 156 0.56 5.90 -14.43
C PHE A 156 1.08 6.71 -15.64
N THR A 157 1.65 6.08 -16.61
CA THR A 157 2.06 6.74 -17.85
C THR A 157 0.83 6.95 -18.72
N PRO A 158 0.49 8.19 -19.10
CA PRO A 158 -0.49 8.42 -20.15
C PRO A 158 -0.03 7.68 -21.41
N PRO A 159 -0.95 7.09 -22.18
CA PRO A 159 -0.59 6.52 -23.46
C PRO A 159 0.04 7.63 -24.33
N GLU A 160 1.16 7.27 -24.99
CA GLU A 160 1.81 8.14 -25.96
C GLU A 160 0.89 8.54 -27.12
#